data_5fd5cb7885e7c896663f69cb8c473057
#
_entry.id   5fd5cb7885e7c896663f69cb8c473057
#
_cell.length_a   1.000
_cell.length_b   1.000
_cell.length_c   1.000
_cell.angle_alpha   90.00
_cell.angle_beta   90.00
_cell.angle_gamma   90.00
#
_symmetry.space_group_name_H-M   'P 1'
#
loop_
_entity.id
_entity.type
_entity.pdbx_description
1 polymer ?
#
loop_
_entity_poly.entity_id
_entity_poly.type
_entity_poly.pdbx_seq_one_letter_code
_entity_poly.pdbx_strand_id
1 'polypeptide(L)'
;KDRWVRFFYLLSERIYQQAFRVTSLFTDARRIQIELGCAAEKCRVIPNGVQYERFCEIPLKPEDGWVDIGAVVRLAPIKDVKTLLYAFFELSARRERVRLHILGGVDDEDYARECYQLAEQLHLKHLRFPGRVDVAEYLKRLDFTVLTSISEGQPLSVLESMAARRPCVTTEVGCCRELLDGAPK
;
A
#
# COMPACT_ATOMS: atom_id res chain seq x y z
N LYS A 1 11.13 -17.34 10.66
CA LYS A 1 11.48 -16.84 9.31
C LYS A 1 11.57 -18.03 8.36
N ASP A 2 11.01 -17.90 7.16
CA ASP A 2 10.92 -18.93 6.16
C ASP A 2 12.32 -19.47 5.78
N ARG A 3 12.45 -20.82 5.63
CA ARG A 3 13.70 -21.48 5.21
C ARG A 3 14.23 -20.90 3.88
N TRP A 4 13.33 -20.55 2.98
CA TRP A 4 13.66 -19.96 1.68
C TRP A 4 14.29 -18.58 1.81
N VAL A 5 13.80 -17.73 2.69
CA VAL A 5 14.38 -16.41 2.94
C VAL A 5 15.81 -16.56 3.43
N ARG A 6 16.09 -17.46 4.38
CA ARG A 6 17.46 -17.73 4.85
C ARG A 6 18.35 -18.23 3.74
N PHE A 7 17.86 -19.12 2.89
CA PHE A 7 18.61 -19.64 1.75
C PHE A 7 18.99 -18.53 0.76
N PHE A 8 18.05 -17.63 0.44
CA PHE A 8 18.33 -16.48 -0.42
C PHE A 8 19.34 -15.51 0.20
N TYR A 9 19.27 -15.26 1.50
CA TYR A 9 20.27 -14.45 2.20
C TYR A 9 21.69 -15.03 2.06
N LEU A 10 21.86 -16.34 2.18
CA LEU A 10 23.15 -17.00 2.02
C LEU A 10 23.69 -16.93 0.59
N LEU A 11 22.84 -16.85 -0.41
CA LEU A 11 23.22 -16.71 -1.82
C LEU A 11 23.42 -15.26 -2.25
N SER A 12 22.91 -14.30 -1.51
CA SER A 12 22.88 -12.87 -1.90
C SER A 12 24.26 -12.34 -2.24
N GLU A 13 25.26 -12.59 -1.41
CA GLU A 13 26.63 -12.13 -1.64
C GLU A 13 27.17 -12.62 -2.99
N ARG A 14 27.03 -13.93 -3.29
CA ARG A 14 27.50 -14.50 -4.56
C ARG A 14 26.76 -13.94 -5.76
N ILE A 15 25.45 -13.75 -5.63
CA ILE A 15 24.61 -13.16 -6.69
C ILE A 15 25.04 -11.72 -6.95
N TYR A 16 25.24 -10.93 -5.90
CA TYR A 16 25.65 -9.52 -6.03
C TYR A 16 27.05 -9.35 -6.61
N GLN A 17 27.97 -10.25 -6.30
CA GLN A 17 29.31 -10.25 -6.90
C GLN A 17 29.26 -10.43 -8.42
N GLN A 18 28.37 -11.28 -8.93
CA GLN A 18 28.20 -11.55 -10.36
C GLN A 18 27.35 -10.50 -11.09
N ALA A 19 26.55 -9.73 -10.36
CA ALA A 19 25.68 -8.72 -10.95
C ALA A 19 26.49 -7.53 -11.49
N PHE A 20 26.19 -7.08 -12.71
CA PHE A 20 26.77 -5.86 -13.27
C PHE A 20 26.26 -4.61 -12.53
N ARG A 21 24.98 -4.55 -12.25
CA ARG A 21 24.29 -3.52 -11.46
C ARG A 21 23.21 -4.16 -10.61
N VAL A 22 22.92 -3.55 -9.46
CA VAL A 22 21.85 -3.93 -8.55
C VAL A 22 20.98 -2.70 -8.33
N THR A 23 19.66 -2.85 -8.46
CA THR A 23 18.73 -1.74 -8.26
C THR A 23 17.84 -2.01 -7.06
N SER A 24 17.48 -0.94 -6.38
CA SER A 24 16.52 -0.91 -5.29
C SER A 24 15.47 0.17 -5.55
N LEU A 25 14.32 0.03 -4.94
CA LEU A 25 13.24 1.00 -5.07
C LEU A 25 13.41 2.21 -4.14
N PHE A 26 14.16 2.07 -3.03
CA PHE A 26 14.34 3.10 -2.01
C PHE A 26 15.65 2.92 -1.23
N THR A 27 16.01 3.92 -0.44
CA THR A 27 17.32 4.05 0.21
C THR A 27 17.61 2.91 1.18
N ASP A 28 16.66 2.54 2.03
CA ASP A 28 16.88 1.45 2.99
C ASP A 28 17.03 0.09 2.32
N ALA A 29 16.31 -0.18 1.23
CA ALA A 29 16.51 -1.41 0.45
C ALA A 29 17.93 -1.46 -0.15
N ARG A 30 18.47 -0.33 -0.63
CA ARG A 30 19.86 -0.22 -1.08
C ARG A 30 20.83 -0.53 0.06
N ARG A 31 20.59 0.03 1.25
CA ARG A 31 21.42 -0.23 2.43
C ARG A 31 21.46 -1.73 2.77
N ILE A 32 20.31 -2.38 2.80
CA ILE A 32 20.22 -3.84 3.03
C ILE A 32 21.00 -4.63 1.98
N GLN A 33 20.93 -4.26 0.69
CA GLN A 33 21.69 -4.93 -0.36
C GLN A 33 23.21 -4.80 -0.15
N ILE A 34 23.68 -3.65 0.31
CA ILE A 34 25.09 -3.43 0.64
C ILE A 34 25.51 -4.28 1.85
N GLU A 35 24.68 -4.32 2.90
CA GLU A 35 24.89 -5.17 4.08
C GLU A 35 24.95 -6.67 3.73
N LEU A 36 24.24 -7.07 2.66
CA LEU A 36 24.25 -8.44 2.12
C LEU A 36 25.37 -8.70 1.11
N GLY A 37 26.38 -7.83 1.04
CA GLY A 37 27.61 -8.04 0.25
C GLY A 37 27.57 -7.43 -1.15
N CYS A 38 26.62 -6.57 -1.48
CA CYS A 38 26.65 -5.83 -2.73
C CYS A 38 27.62 -4.65 -2.64
N ALA A 39 28.52 -4.52 -3.61
CA ALA A 39 29.41 -3.35 -3.69
C ALA A 39 28.59 -2.06 -3.91
N ALA A 40 28.87 -1.02 -3.11
CA ALA A 40 28.08 0.20 -3.08
C ALA A 40 28.02 0.93 -4.44
N GLU A 41 29.11 0.85 -5.22
CA GLU A 41 29.20 1.43 -6.57
C GLU A 41 28.35 0.69 -7.61
N LYS A 42 27.96 -0.57 -7.33
CA LYS A 42 27.03 -1.34 -8.18
C LYS A 42 25.56 -1.02 -7.87
N CYS A 43 25.26 -0.56 -6.64
CA CYS A 43 23.91 -0.31 -6.19
C CYS A 43 23.38 1.06 -6.65
N ARG A 44 22.18 1.05 -7.22
CA ARG A 44 21.45 2.28 -7.61
C ARG A 44 20.02 2.24 -7.06
N VAL A 45 19.54 3.36 -6.58
CA VAL A 45 18.11 3.54 -6.29
C VAL A 45 17.41 3.99 -7.56
N ILE A 46 16.45 3.20 -7.99
CA ILE A 46 15.56 3.51 -9.13
C ILE A 46 14.14 3.31 -8.60
N PRO A 47 13.47 4.39 -8.16
CA PRO A 47 12.13 4.30 -7.62
C PRO A 47 11.11 3.94 -8.70
N ASN A 48 9.96 3.40 -8.29
CA ASN A 48 8.82 3.23 -9.17
C ASN A 48 8.32 4.62 -9.64
N GLY A 49 7.84 4.64 -10.87
CA GLY A 49 7.08 5.76 -11.41
C GLY A 49 5.59 5.50 -11.39
N VAL A 50 4.81 6.55 -11.54
CA VAL A 50 3.37 6.52 -11.77
C VAL A 50 3.06 7.29 -13.04
N GLN A 51 1.99 6.91 -13.75
CA GLN A 51 1.49 7.67 -14.91
C GLN A 51 0.87 8.98 -14.42
N TYR A 52 1.72 9.98 -14.16
CA TYR A 52 1.33 11.22 -13.47
C TYR A 52 0.14 11.90 -14.15
N GLU A 53 0.14 11.98 -15.50
CA GLU A 53 -0.91 12.62 -16.31
C GLU A 53 -2.29 11.98 -16.11
N ARG A 54 -2.30 10.67 -15.81
CA ARG A 54 -3.55 9.94 -15.53
C ARG A 54 -4.18 10.33 -14.19
N PHE A 55 -3.40 10.82 -13.26
CA PHE A 55 -3.84 11.05 -11.87
C PHE A 55 -3.91 12.53 -11.49
N CYS A 56 -3.03 13.39 -12.04
CA CYS A 56 -2.90 14.78 -11.58
C CYS A 56 -4.13 15.65 -11.87
N GLU A 57 -4.92 15.33 -12.88
CA GLU A 57 -6.12 16.06 -13.28
C GLU A 57 -7.40 15.53 -12.60
N ILE A 58 -7.29 14.50 -11.76
CA ILE A 58 -8.45 13.96 -11.07
C ILE A 58 -9.05 15.02 -10.16
N PRO A 59 -10.35 15.39 -10.33
CA PRO A 59 -11.00 16.38 -9.49
C PRO A 59 -11.10 15.89 -8.06
N LEU A 60 -11.11 16.81 -7.11
CA LEU A 60 -11.43 16.49 -5.72
C LEU A 60 -12.88 16.02 -5.63
N LYS A 61 -13.14 15.11 -4.71
CA LYS A 61 -14.50 14.65 -4.44
C LYS A 61 -15.36 15.84 -4.01
N PRO A 62 -16.56 16.01 -4.59
CA PRO A 62 -17.51 17.02 -4.10
C PRO A 62 -17.93 16.74 -2.65
N GLU A 63 -18.13 17.79 -1.87
CA GLU A 63 -18.63 17.67 -0.51
C GLU A 63 -20.10 17.17 -0.53
N ASP A 64 -20.33 15.99 0.02
CA ASP A 64 -21.65 15.36 0.17
C ASP A 64 -21.98 15.07 1.64
N GLY A 65 -21.14 15.56 2.56
CA GLY A 65 -21.26 15.32 3.99
C GLY A 65 -20.78 13.93 4.44
N TRP A 66 -20.21 13.14 3.53
CA TRP A 66 -19.60 11.84 3.81
C TRP A 66 -18.09 11.90 3.66
N VAL A 67 -17.39 11.12 4.46
CA VAL A 67 -15.95 10.86 4.30
C VAL A 67 -15.77 9.49 3.68
N ASP A 68 -15.23 9.46 2.48
CA ASP A 68 -14.95 8.24 1.74
C ASP A 68 -13.45 7.89 1.83
N ILE A 69 -13.16 6.77 2.47
CA ILE A 69 -11.81 6.24 2.69
C ILE A 69 -11.56 5.12 1.70
N GLY A 70 -10.45 5.15 0.99
CA GLY A 70 -10.07 4.11 0.05
C GLY A 70 -8.84 3.31 0.49
N ALA A 71 -8.87 2.00 0.33
CA ALA A 71 -7.70 1.14 0.42
C ALA A 71 -7.51 0.43 -0.92
N VAL A 72 -6.44 0.79 -1.66
CA VAL A 72 -6.12 0.16 -2.95
C VAL A 72 -5.16 -0.98 -2.69
N VAL A 73 -5.72 -2.16 -2.41
CA VAL A 73 -4.96 -3.34 -1.97
C VAL A 73 -5.58 -4.63 -2.48
N ARG A 74 -4.77 -5.63 -2.75
CA ARG A 74 -5.24 -7.00 -2.97
C ARG A 74 -5.60 -7.64 -1.62
N LEU A 75 -6.59 -8.53 -1.60
CA LEU A 75 -6.92 -9.30 -0.41
C LEU A 75 -5.87 -10.41 -0.23
N ALA A 76 -4.86 -10.13 0.59
CA ALA A 76 -3.75 -11.01 0.93
C ALA A 76 -3.27 -10.71 2.36
N PRO A 77 -2.77 -11.71 3.11
CA PRO A 77 -2.34 -11.53 4.51
C PRO A 77 -1.35 -10.38 4.72
N ILE A 78 -0.43 -10.19 3.79
CA ILE A 78 0.60 -9.14 3.86
C ILE A 78 0.03 -7.71 3.80
N LYS A 79 -1.20 -7.55 3.29
CA LYS A 79 -1.88 -6.25 3.19
C LYS A 79 -2.67 -5.88 4.45
N ASP A 80 -2.80 -6.81 5.36
CA ASP A 80 -3.42 -6.67 6.68
C ASP A 80 -4.76 -5.90 6.68
N VAL A 81 -5.64 -6.35 5.78
CA VAL A 81 -6.99 -5.78 5.65
C VAL A 81 -7.80 -5.96 6.93
N LYS A 82 -7.49 -6.99 7.74
CA LYS A 82 -8.19 -7.20 9.02
C LYS A 82 -7.94 -6.06 10.00
N THR A 83 -6.71 -5.57 10.13
CA THR A 83 -6.40 -4.38 10.94
C THR A 83 -7.18 -3.16 10.44
N LEU A 84 -7.31 -3.00 9.11
CA LEU A 84 -8.12 -1.92 8.53
C LEU A 84 -9.61 -2.05 8.90
N LEU A 85 -10.18 -3.27 8.87
CA LEU A 85 -11.57 -3.51 9.26
C LEU A 85 -11.82 -3.17 10.73
N TYR A 86 -10.91 -3.55 11.64
CA TYR A 86 -10.98 -3.15 13.05
C TYR A 86 -10.86 -1.63 13.24
N ALA A 87 -9.92 -0.99 12.55
CA ALA A 87 -9.78 0.46 12.60
C ALA A 87 -11.04 1.19 12.09
N PHE A 88 -11.66 0.66 11.02
CA PHE A 88 -12.90 1.20 10.50
C PHE A 88 -14.08 0.97 11.44
N PHE A 89 -14.14 -0.17 12.14
CA PHE A 89 -15.13 -0.42 13.19
C PHE A 89 -15.05 0.66 14.28
N GLU A 90 -13.87 0.92 14.81
CA GLU A 90 -13.63 1.95 15.82
C GLU A 90 -13.99 3.36 15.32
N LEU A 91 -13.65 3.66 14.07
CA LEU A 91 -13.97 4.95 13.45
C LEU A 91 -15.47 5.12 13.27
N SER A 92 -16.18 4.10 12.77
CA SER A 92 -17.62 4.14 12.51
C SER A 92 -18.46 4.28 13.78
N ALA A 93 -17.94 3.81 14.91
CA ALA A 93 -18.56 4.02 16.23
C ALA A 93 -18.51 5.50 16.68
N ARG A 94 -17.57 6.29 16.16
CA ARG A 94 -17.36 7.71 16.51
C ARG A 94 -17.86 8.68 15.46
N ARG A 95 -18.07 8.21 14.23
CA ARG A 95 -18.45 9.02 13.08
C ARG A 95 -19.47 8.28 12.23
N GLU A 96 -20.68 8.81 12.11
CA GLU A 96 -21.77 8.14 11.38
C GLU A 96 -21.63 8.20 9.86
N ARG A 97 -21.03 9.29 9.33
CA ARG A 97 -20.94 9.54 7.88
C ARG A 97 -19.55 9.21 7.33
N VAL A 98 -19.12 7.96 7.51
CA VAL A 98 -17.88 7.44 6.94
C VAL A 98 -18.17 6.20 6.09
N ARG A 99 -17.45 6.06 4.98
CA ARG A 99 -17.50 4.89 4.10
C ARG A 99 -16.11 4.36 3.87
N LEU A 100 -15.93 3.04 3.87
CA LEU A 100 -14.67 2.38 3.53
C LEU A 100 -14.84 1.60 2.23
N HIS A 101 -13.90 1.80 1.31
CA HIS A 101 -13.84 1.14 0.02
C HIS A 101 -12.52 0.37 -0.09
N ILE A 102 -12.58 -0.96 -0.18
CA ILE A 102 -11.40 -1.83 -0.34
C ILE A 102 -11.35 -2.25 -1.80
N LEU A 103 -10.40 -1.66 -2.55
CA LEU A 103 -10.27 -1.73 -3.99
C LEU A 103 -9.13 -2.67 -4.37
N GLY A 104 -9.45 -3.78 -4.99
CA GLY A 104 -8.47 -4.75 -5.48
C GLY A 104 -9.05 -6.14 -5.59
N GLY A 105 -8.33 -7.02 -6.25
CA GLY A 105 -8.72 -8.41 -6.42
C GLY A 105 -8.37 -9.27 -5.21
N VAL A 106 -8.91 -10.49 -5.22
CA VAL A 106 -8.52 -11.55 -4.31
C VAL A 106 -7.20 -12.17 -4.79
N ASP A 107 -6.24 -12.29 -3.89
CA ASP A 107 -4.94 -12.91 -4.12
C ASP A 107 -4.80 -14.20 -3.29
N ASP A 108 -5.51 -14.23 -2.14
CA ASP A 108 -5.62 -15.37 -1.24
C ASP A 108 -7.11 -15.54 -0.86
N GLU A 109 -7.72 -16.62 -1.33
CA GLU A 109 -9.16 -16.88 -1.17
C GLU A 109 -9.57 -17.14 0.28
N ASP A 110 -8.70 -17.81 1.05
CA ASP A 110 -8.98 -18.10 2.47
C ASP A 110 -8.92 -16.80 3.28
N TYR A 111 -7.90 -15.99 3.04
CA TYR A 111 -7.79 -14.68 3.68
C TYR A 111 -8.94 -13.73 3.30
N ALA A 112 -9.35 -13.74 2.04
CA ALA A 112 -10.49 -12.93 1.59
C ALA A 112 -11.79 -13.36 2.30
N ARG A 113 -12.02 -14.67 2.42
CA ARG A 113 -13.18 -15.22 3.16
C ARG A 113 -13.16 -14.78 4.62
N GLU A 114 -12.00 -14.84 5.27
CA GLU A 114 -11.82 -14.39 6.65
C GLU A 114 -12.10 -12.87 6.79
N CYS A 115 -11.69 -12.05 5.82
CA CYS A 115 -11.99 -10.62 5.81
C CYS A 115 -13.50 -10.35 5.66
N TYR A 116 -14.20 -11.07 4.79
CA TYR A 116 -15.65 -10.92 4.63
C TYR A 116 -16.40 -11.35 5.88
N GLN A 117 -16.02 -12.49 6.47
CA GLN A 117 -16.61 -12.96 7.73
C GLN A 117 -16.39 -11.98 8.88
N LEU A 118 -15.19 -11.41 8.98
CA LEU A 118 -14.88 -10.39 9.99
C LEU A 118 -15.74 -9.13 9.79
N ALA A 119 -15.91 -8.68 8.55
CA ALA A 119 -16.76 -7.53 8.25
C ALA A 119 -18.24 -7.77 8.67
N GLU A 120 -18.75 -8.98 8.46
CA GLU A 120 -20.09 -9.40 8.90
C GLU A 120 -20.18 -9.46 10.43
N GLN A 121 -19.22 -10.09 11.10
CA GLN A 121 -19.15 -10.19 12.57
C GLN A 121 -19.09 -8.82 13.25
N LEU A 122 -18.37 -7.87 12.67
CA LEU A 122 -18.29 -6.49 13.15
C LEU A 122 -19.50 -5.63 12.73
N HIS A 123 -20.47 -6.19 11.97
CA HIS A 123 -21.64 -5.48 11.46
C HIS A 123 -21.29 -4.14 10.77
N LEU A 124 -20.19 -4.13 9.97
CA LEU A 124 -19.69 -2.93 9.32
C LEU A 124 -20.68 -2.42 8.26
N LYS A 125 -21.36 -1.33 8.60
CA LYS A 125 -22.19 -0.58 7.64
C LYS A 125 -21.26 0.28 6.76
N HIS A 126 -21.70 0.59 5.55
CA HIS A 126 -20.94 1.47 4.64
C HIS A 126 -19.54 0.99 4.25
N LEU A 127 -19.29 -0.32 4.36
CA LEU A 127 -18.11 -1.00 3.81
C LEU A 127 -18.44 -1.53 2.41
N ARG A 128 -17.50 -1.39 1.47
CA ARG A 128 -17.63 -1.87 0.10
C ARG A 128 -16.36 -2.58 -0.35
N PHE A 129 -16.53 -3.68 -1.08
CA PHE A 129 -15.49 -4.42 -1.78
C PHE A 129 -15.79 -4.42 -3.30
N PRO A 130 -15.46 -3.35 -4.03
CA PRO A 130 -15.77 -3.29 -5.46
C PRO A 130 -14.93 -4.24 -6.33
N GLY A 131 -13.92 -4.92 -5.74
CA GLY A 131 -13.01 -5.76 -6.48
C GLY A 131 -12.00 -4.94 -7.31
N ARG A 132 -11.61 -5.48 -8.46
CA ARG A 132 -10.69 -4.77 -9.38
C ARG A 132 -11.45 -3.67 -10.11
N VAL A 133 -10.95 -2.45 -9.97
CA VAL A 133 -11.53 -1.23 -10.57
C VAL A 133 -10.45 -0.42 -11.27
N ASP A 134 -10.86 0.53 -12.11
CA ASP A 134 -9.98 1.60 -12.52
C ASP A 134 -9.71 2.53 -11.33
N VAL A 135 -8.47 2.52 -10.82
CA VAL A 135 -8.08 3.28 -9.63
C VAL A 135 -8.24 4.77 -9.85
N ALA A 136 -7.87 5.29 -11.04
CA ALA A 136 -7.98 6.71 -11.34
C ALA A 136 -9.44 7.18 -11.30
N GLU A 137 -10.35 6.41 -11.91
CA GLU A 137 -11.79 6.71 -11.87
C GLU A 137 -12.36 6.61 -10.45
N TYR A 138 -11.85 5.69 -9.65
CA TYR A 138 -12.36 5.50 -8.29
C TYR A 138 -11.87 6.57 -7.33
N LEU A 139 -10.64 7.07 -7.49
CA LEU A 139 -10.07 8.15 -6.68
C LEU A 139 -10.89 9.44 -6.72
N LYS A 140 -11.69 9.68 -7.76
CA LYS A 140 -12.64 10.81 -7.82
C LYS A 140 -13.66 10.80 -6.67
N ARG A 141 -13.91 9.64 -6.08
CA ARG A 141 -14.94 9.41 -5.05
C ARG A 141 -14.35 9.36 -3.64
N LEU A 142 -13.03 9.44 -3.50
CA LEU A 142 -12.35 9.28 -2.23
C LEU A 142 -11.85 10.61 -1.69
N ASP A 143 -11.94 10.79 -0.40
CA ASP A 143 -11.35 11.92 0.32
C ASP A 143 -9.88 11.66 0.63
N PHE A 144 -9.53 10.44 1.07
CA PHE A 144 -8.17 10.03 1.33
C PHE A 144 -8.01 8.52 1.19
N THR A 145 -6.76 8.05 1.20
CA THR A 145 -6.45 6.63 1.12
C THR A 145 -5.71 6.13 2.35
N VAL A 146 -5.81 4.83 2.60
CA VAL A 146 -5.17 4.17 3.73
C VAL A 146 -4.45 2.90 3.27
N LEU A 147 -3.29 2.62 3.86
CA LEU A 147 -2.50 1.41 3.65
C LEU A 147 -2.08 0.84 5.00
N THR A 148 -2.53 -0.38 5.31
CA THR A 148 -2.25 -1.09 6.58
C THR A 148 -1.26 -2.24 6.41
N SER A 149 -0.58 -2.33 5.29
CA SER A 149 0.32 -3.44 4.95
C SER A 149 1.37 -3.70 6.03
N ILE A 150 1.69 -4.98 6.23
CA ILE A 150 2.76 -5.44 7.13
C ILE A 150 4.13 -5.23 6.49
N SER A 151 4.20 -5.31 5.16
CA SER A 151 5.44 -5.11 4.40
C SER A 151 5.14 -4.62 2.99
N GLU A 152 5.94 -3.68 2.53
CA GLU A 152 5.94 -3.14 1.18
C GLU A 152 7.37 -2.90 0.69
N GLY A 153 7.52 -2.77 -0.61
CA GLY A 153 8.70 -2.13 -1.18
C GLY A 153 8.43 -0.63 -1.34
N GLN A 154 7.89 -0.27 -2.50
CA GLN A 154 7.38 1.07 -2.78
C GLN A 154 5.95 0.93 -3.32
N PRO A 155 4.92 1.22 -2.49
CA PRO A 155 3.53 0.97 -2.86
C PRO A 155 3.06 1.95 -3.93
N LEU A 156 2.68 1.42 -5.09
CA LEU A 156 2.13 2.24 -6.19
C LEU A 156 0.84 2.96 -5.78
N SER A 157 0.01 2.34 -4.94
CA SER A 157 -1.23 2.95 -4.46
C SER A 157 -0.99 4.27 -3.70
N VAL A 158 0.13 4.38 -2.97
CA VAL A 158 0.52 5.64 -2.32
C VAL A 158 0.94 6.68 -3.36
N LEU A 159 1.78 6.30 -4.32
CA LEU A 159 2.21 7.21 -5.40
C LEU A 159 1.02 7.71 -6.25
N GLU A 160 0.09 6.82 -6.58
CA GLU A 160 -1.13 7.13 -7.33
C GLU A 160 -2.02 8.11 -6.54
N SER A 161 -2.18 7.85 -5.24
CA SER A 161 -2.96 8.73 -4.35
C SER A 161 -2.33 10.13 -4.23
N MET A 162 -1.01 10.21 -4.04
CA MET A 162 -0.27 11.47 -3.99
C MET A 162 -0.40 12.24 -5.33
N ALA A 163 -0.23 11.55 -6.46
CA ALA A 163 -0.41 12.14 -7.78
C ALA A 163 -1.84 12.67 -7.98
N ALA A 164 -2.84 12.00 -7.41
CA ALA A 164 -4.24 12.43 -7.42
C ALA A 164 -4.59 13.46 -6.32
N ARG A 165 -3.59 13.97 -5.58
CA ARG A 165 -3.78 14.92 -4.47
C ARG A 165 -4.70 14.38 -3.38
N ARG A 166 -4.68 13.05 -3.14
CA ARG A 166 -5.39 12.41 -2.03
C ARG A 166 -4.42 12.21 -0.88
N PRO A 167 -4.72 12.75 0.32
CA PRO A 167 -3.96 12.42 1.52
C PRO A 167 -3.85 10.91 1.72
N CYS A 168 -2.73 10.45 2.28
CA CYS A 168 -2.49 9.04 2.55
C CYS A 168 -2.18 8.82 4.03
N VAL A 169 -2.80 7.81 4.61
CA VAL A 169 -2.42 7.29 5.93
C VAL A 169 -1.82 5.91 5.73
N THR A 170 -0.59 5.69 6.19
CA THR A 170 0.11 4.43 5.95
C THR A 170 0.76 3.88 7.22
N THR A 171 0.90 2.56 7.30
CA THR A 171 1.88 1.93 8.19
C THR A 171 3.29 2.33 7.73
N GLU A 172 4.24 2.38 8.69
CA GLU A 172 5.65 2.71 8.39
C GLU A 172 6.37 1.49 7.81
N VAL A 173 6.10 1.18 6.55
CA VAL A 173 6.65 0.02 5.83
C VAL A 173 7.28 0.42 4.50
N GLY A 174 8.31 -0.29 4.10
CA GLY A 174 9.04 -0.01 2.86
C GLY A 174 9.54 1.43 2.81
N CYS A 175 9.23 2.13 1.72
CA CYS A 175 9.58 3.53 1.55
C CYS A 175 8.48 4.52 1.96
N CYS A 176 7.41 4.10 2.64
CA CYS A 176 6.30 4.99 2.98
C CYS A 176 6.77 6.24 3.72
N ARG A 177 7.73 6.10 4.65
CA ARG A 177 8.34 7.25 5.32
C ARG A 177 9.02 8.20 4.34
N GLU A 178 9.92 7.69 3.47
CA GLU A 178 10.62 8.51 2.47
C GLU A 178 9.63 9.25 1.54
N LEU A 179 8.53 8.60 1.17
CA LEU A 179 7.51 9.20 0.31
C LEU A 179 6.75 10.33 1.00
N LEU A 180 6.49 10.21 2.30
CA LEU A 180 5.63 11.16 3.04
C LEU A 180 6.41 12.25 3.78
N ASP A 181 7.72 12.09 4.01
CA ASP A 181 8.54 13.07 4.74
C ASP A 181 8.62 14.46 4.06
N GLY A 182 8.37 14.55 2.77
CA GLY A 182 8.28 15.82 2.03
C GLY A 182 6.86 16.32 1.79
N ALA A 183 5.83 15.59 2.23
CA ALA A 183 4.45 15.96 2.03
C ALA A 183 3.99 17.00 3.09
N PRO A 184 3.15 17.98 2.73
CA PRO A 184 2.51 18.85 3.72
C PRO A 184 1.73 18.01 4.74
N LYS A 185 1.89 18.32 6.01
CA LYS A 185 1.18 17.65 7.11
C LYS A 185 -0.22 18.20 7.27
#